data_e3f7b93cefb24d11c14a2f19a1e8f8f3
#
_entry.id   e3f7b93cefb24d11c14a2f19a1e8f8f3
#
_cell.length_a   1.000
_cell.length_b   1.000
_cell.length_c   1.000
_cell.angle_alpha   90.00
_cell.angle_beta   90.00
_cell.angle_gamma   90.00
#
_symmetry.space_group_name_H-M   'P 1'
#
loop_
_entity.id
_entity.type
_entity.pdbx_description
1 polymer ?
#
loop_
_entity_poly.entity_id
_entity_poly.type
_entity_poly.pdbx_seq_one_letter_code
_entity_poly.pdbx_strand_id
1 'polypeptide(L)'
;MGGGGEKRSIYSEALKRKGAGDYRHQLAELHVRDLMKPDPLTVSPTARFAEIGQKFIANRFNYLYVTEEGRFIGAISLHDIKNYLNAPELAELVIAGDILREDIPIIHPSASLTEALDRFARHIGERLPVVTDQGVNRLVGSLAKTDVILALAGTGRRGGFEKAA
;
A
#
# COMPACT_ATOMS: atom_id res chain seq x y z
N MET A 1 -6.12 -9.11 23.54
CA MET A 1 -5.65 -10.30 22.92
C MET A 1 -6.26 -10.50 21.58
N GLY A 2 -6.12 -9.80 20.64
CA GLY A 2 -6.82 -9.92 19.40
C GLY A 2 -6.10 -10.66 18.33
N GLY A 3 -6.76 -10.82 17.21
CA GLY A 3 -6.20 -11.44 16.03
C GLY A 3 -4.98 -10.72 15.48
N GLY A 4 -4.81 -9.43 15.82
CA GLY A 4 -3.63 -8.69 15.39
C GLY A 4 -2.33 -9.25 15.92
N GLY A 5 -2.34 -9.73 17.17
CA GLY A 5 -1.17 -10.36 17.76
C GLY A 5 -0.84 -11.68 17.10
N GLU A 6 -1.86 -12.45 16.74
CA GLU A 6 -1.66 -13.71 16.06
C GLU A 6 -1.09 -13.52 14.66
N LYS A 7 -1.58 -12.54 13.93
CA LYS A 7 -1.06 -12.25 12.60
C LYS A 7 0.39 -11.84 12.63
N ARG A 8 0.77 -11.01 13.58
CA ARG A 8 2.18 -10.63 13.75
C ARG A 8 3.03 -11.83 14.06
N SER A 9 2.50 -12.75 14.89
CA SER A 9 3.21 -13.94 15.25
C SER A 9 3.50 -14.84 14.04
N ILE A 10 2.58 -14.90 13.08
CA ILE A 10 2.77 -15.71 11.88
C ILE A 10 3.98 -15.21 11.09
N TYR A 11 4.09 -13.91 10.88
CA TYR A 11 5.23 -13.36 10.16
C TYR A 11 6.52 -13.53 10.93
N SER A 12 6.47 -13.34 12.24
CA SER A 12 7.64 -13.53 13.10
C SER A 12 8.14 -14.97 13.09
N GLU A 13 7.21 -15.92 13.10
CA GLU A 13 7.57 -17.34 13.04
C GLU A 13 8.22 -17.70 11.70
N ALA A 14 7.70 -17.15 10.61
CA ALA A 14 8.27 -17.38 9.29
C ALA A 14 9.72 -16.90 9.24
N LEU A 15 10.00 -15.75 9.82
CA LEU A 15 11.36 -15.23 9.90
C LEU A 15 12.28 -16.13 10.70
N LYS A 16 11.78 -16.64 11.84
CA LYS A 16 12.58 -17.53 12.69
C LYS A 16 12.91 -18.84 12.01
N ARG A 17 11.96 -19.40 11.27
CA ARG A 17 12.15 -20.69 10.62
C ARG A 17 13.18 -20.68 9.51
N LYS A 18 13.43 -19.52 8.93
CA LYS A 18 14.32 -19.43 7.77
C LYS A 18 15.70 -18.89 8.07
N GLY A 19 16.20 -19.18 9.25
CA GLY A 19 17.54 -18.73 9.60
C GLY A 19 17.51 -17.28 10.07
N ALA A 20 16.89 -17.09 11.21
CA ALA A 20 16.55 -15.79 11.73
C ALA A 20 17.70 -14.79 11.78
N GLY A 21 18.91 -15.22 12.04
CA GLY A 21 20.04 -14.31 12.17
C GLY A 21 20.32 -13.54 10.89
N ASP A 22 20.44 -14.27 9.78
CA ASP A 22 20.73 -13.67 8.49
C ASP A 22 19.56 -12.83 7.98
N TYR A 23 18.36 -13.36 8.13
CA TYR A 23 17.15 -12.62 7.70
C TYR A 23 17.00 -11.32 8.44
N ARG A 24 17.18 -11.35 9.75
CA ARG A 24 17.05 -10.14 10.55
C ARG A 24 18.07 -9.08 10.16
N HIS A 25 19.28 -9.51 9.89
CA HIS A 25 20.33 -8.61 9.48
C HIS A 25 19.99 -7.96 8.14
N GLN A 26 19.59 -8.78 7.17
CA GLN A 26 19.23 -8.27 5.85
C GLN A 26 18.00 -7.39 5.90
N LEU A 27 16.99 -7.76 6.67
CA LEU A 27 15.80 -6.95 6.81
C LEU A 27 16.07 -5.63 7.49
N ALA A 28 17.03 -5.61 8.42
CA ALA A 28 17.41 -4.37 9.09
C ALA A 28 18.06 -3.39 8.12
N GLU A 29 18.71 -3.89 7.07
CA GLU A 29 19.35 -3.06 6.07
C GLU A 29 18.38 -2.56 5.01
N LEU A 30 17.24 -3.25 4.82
CA LEU A 30 16.25 -2.87 3.83
C LEU A 30 15.16 -2.00 4.44
N HIS A 31 14.78 -1.00 3.70
CA HIS A 31 13.74 -0.07 4.10
C HIS A 31 12.64 -0.05 3.05
N VAL A 32 11.51 0.53 3.42
CA VAL A 32 10.37 0.65 2.52
C VAL A 32 10.77 1.32 1.21
N ARG A 33 11.61 2.35 1.27
CA ARG A 33 12.06 3.05 0.07
C ARG A 33 12.80 2.16 -0.93
N ASP A 34 13.36 1.06 -0.48
CA ASP A 34 14.08 0.13 -1.35
C ASP A 34 13.13 -0.76 -2.17
N LEU A 35 11.90 -0.92 -1.70
CA LEU A 35 10.92 -1.80 -2.35
C LEU A 35 9.72 -1.06 -2.92
N MET A 36 9.46 0.16 -2.48
CA MET A 36 8.30 0.88 -2.95
C MET A 36 8.39 1.19 -4.44
N LYS A 37 7.23 1.28 -5.07
CA LYS A 37 7.16 1.73 -6.44
C LYS A 37 6.85 3.23 -6.42
N PRO A 38 7.61 4.03 -7.18
CA PRO A 38 7.37 5.47 -7.22
C PRO A 38 6.14 5.79 -8.06
N ASP A 39 5.69 7.04 -7.94
CA ASP A 39 4.62 7.60 -8.78
C ASP A 39 3.36 6.75 -8.83
N PRO A 40 2.74 6.48 -7.68
CA PRO A 40 1.47 5.76 -7.68
C PRO A 40 0.40 6.59 -8.37
N LEU A 41 -0.58 5.89 -8.95
CA LEU A 41 -1.67 6.55 -9.64
C LEU A 41 -2.55 7.30 -8.65
N THR A 42 -2.86 8.55 -8.96
CA THR A 42 -3.63 9.41 -8.07
C THR A 42 -4.73 10.15 -8.82
N VAL A 43 -5.69 10.64 -8.05
CA VAL A 43 -6.67 11.60 -8.52
C VAL A 43 -6.78 12.73 -7.52
N SER A 44 -7.31 13.87 -7.96
CA SER A 44 -7.58 14.97 -7.05
C SER A 44 -8.89 14.73 -6.31
N PRO A 45 -9.11 15.43 -5.19
CA PRO A 45 -10.40 15.31 -4.46
C PRO A 45 -11.60 15.70 -5.29
N THR A 46 -11.41 16.51 -6.32
CA THR A 46 -12.49 16.98 -7.17
C THR A 46 -12.70 16.13 -8.40
N ALA A 47 -11.94 15.03 -8.55
CA ALA A 47 -12.09 14.14 -9.69
C ALA A 47 -13.51 13.58 -9.75
N ARG A 48 -14.07 13.56 -10.94
CA ARG A 48 -15.44 13.08 -11.13
C ARG A 48 -15.47 11.57 -11.20
N PHE A 49 -16.63 11.00 -10.93
CA PHE A 49 -16.81 9.56 -10.89
C PHE A 49 -16.35 8.88 -12.19
N ALA A 50 -16.63 9.48 -13.33
CA ALA A 50 -16.22 8.93 -14.63
C ALA A 50 -14.70 8.82 -14.75
N GLU A 51 -13.99 9.84 -14.30
CA GLU A 51 -12.52 9.84 -14.31
C GLU A 51 -11.97 8.73 -13.39
N ILE A 52 -12.55 8.62 -12.21
CA ILE A 52 -12.16 7.61 -11.24
C ILE A 52 -12.35 6.21 -11.82
N GLY A 53 -13.51 5.98 -12.42
CA GLY A 53 -13.84 4.70 -13.04
C GLY A 53 -12.88 4.33 -14.16
N GLN A 54 -12.55 5.30 -15.02
CA GLN A 54 -11.62 5.07 -16.11
C GLN A 54 -10.23 4.69 -15.61
N LYS A 55 -9.78 5.31 -14.54
CA LYS A 55 -8.47 4.97 -13.97
C LYS A 55 -8.44 3.57 -13.42
N PHE A 56 -9.51 3.12 -12.78
CA PHE A 56 -9.58 1.74 -12.31
C PHE A 56 -9.57 0.75 -13.46
N ILE A 57 -10.32 1.03 -14.52
CA ILE A 57 -10.39 0.15 -15.68
C ILE A 57 -9.05 0.06 -16.38
N ALA A 58 -8.41 1.21 -16.58
CA ALA A 58 -7.15 1.27 -17.32
C ALA A 58 -5.99 0.60 -16.60
N ASN A 59 -6.00 0.61 -15.28
CA ASN A 59 -4.84 0.23 -14.50
C ASN A 59 -5.01 -1.01 -13.63
N ARG A 60 -6.21 -1.54 -13.54
CA ARG A 60 -6.51 -2.79 -12.81
C ARG A 60 -6.04 -2.81 -11.36
N PHE A 61 -6.09 -1.66 -10.71
CA PHE A 61 -5.76 -1.58 -9.29
C PHE A 61 -7.03 -1.72 -8.46
N ASN A 62 -6.87 -2.14 -7.22
CA ASN A 62 -7.98 -2.22 -6.28
C ASN A 62 -8.16 -0.94 -5.49
N TYR A 63 -7.14 -0.07 -5.48
CA TYR A 63 -7.16 1.20 -4.77
C TYR A 63 -6.60 2.29 -5.64
N LEU A 64 -7.18 3.47 -5.49
CA LEU A 64 -6.71 4.68 -6.17
C LEU A 64 -6.48 5.73 -5.09
N TYR A 65 -5.28 6.30 -5.06
CA TYR A 65 -4.96 7.28 -4.02
C TYR A 65 -5.46 8.66 -4.40
N VAL A 66 -5.88 9.41 -3.38
CA VAL A 66 -6.35 10.77 -3.56
C VAL A 66 -5.33 11.71 -2.93
N THR A 67 -4.85 12.66 -3.75
CA THR A 67 -3.88 13.63 -3.28
C THR A 67 -4.31 15.04 -3.67
N GLU A 68 -3.92 15.98 -2.83
CA GLU A 68 -4.13 17.40 -3.11
C GLU A 68 -2.78 18.09 -3.04
N GLU A 69 -2.31 18.58 -4.16
CA GLU A 69 -0.98 19.19 -4.27
C GLU A 69 0.13 18.25 -3.78
N GLY A 70 -0.02 16.97 -4.08
CA GLY A 70 0.95 15.96 -3.69
C GLY A 70 0.75 15.40 -2.29
N ARG A 71 -0.10 16.02 -1.48
CA ARG A 71 -0.36 15.55 -0.12
C ARG A 71 -1.39 14.42 -0.14
N PHE A 72 -1.06 13.35 0.53
CA PHE A 72 -1.96 12.19 0.63
C PHE A 72 -3.14 12.53 1.54
N ILE A 73 -4.36 12.33 1.05
CA ILE A 73 -5.56 12.57 1.85
C ILE A 73 -6.44 11.35 2.02
N GLY A 74 -6.25 10.32 1.21
CA GLY A 74 -7.03 9.11 1.37
C GLY A 74 -6.94 8.21 0.15
N ALA A 75 -7.78 7.19 0.13
CA ALA A 75 -7.82 6.22 -0.96
C ALA A 75 -9.26 5.85 -1.28
N ILE A 76 -9.49 5.49 -2.54
CA ILE A 76 -10.78 5.00 -3.02
C ILE A 76 -10.59 3.54 -3.39
N SER A 77 -11.44 2.66 -2.89
CA SER A 77 -11.38 1.25 -3.26
C SER A 77 -12.31 0.97 -4.43
N LEU A 78 -11.96 -0.04 -5.21
CA LEU A 78 -12.84 -0.51 -6.28
C LEU A 78 -14.18 -0.97 -5.71
N HIS A 79 -14.16 -1.55 -4.52
CA HIS A 79 -15.37 -1.99 -3.86
C HIS A 79 -16.33 -0.82 -3.60
N ASP A 80 -15.79 0.33 -3.17
CA ASP A 80 -16.62 1.51 -2.92
C ASP A 80 -17.25 2.02 -4.19
N ILE A 81 -16.54 1.95 -5.32
CA ILE A 81 -17.04 2.37 -6.62
C ILE A 81 -18.25 1.54 -7.06
N LYS A 82 -18.17 0.24 -6.79
CA LYS A 82 -19.27 -0.68 -7.20
C LYS A 82 -20.60 -0.29 -6.62
N ASN A 83 -20.62 0.33 -5.46
CA ASN A 83 -21.86 0.77 -4.83
C ASN A 83 -22.58 1.83 -5.65
N TYR A 84 -21.87 2.56 -6.49
CA TYR A 84 -22.45 3.62 -7.31
C TYR A 84 -22.81 3.18 -8.72
N LEU A 85 -22.37 2.01 -9.14
CA LEU A 85 -22.65 1.54 -10.50
C LEU A 85 -24.12 1.29 -10.76
N ASN A 86 -24.88 0.97 -9.71
CA ASN A 86 -26.31 0.73 -9.82
C ASN A 86 -27.15 2.00 -9.69
N ALA A 87 -26.51 3.14 -9.51
CA ALA A 87 -27.20 4.41 -9.34
C ALA A 87 -26.46 5.50 -10.15
N PRO A 88 -26.54 5.42 -11.49
CA PRO A 88 -25.78 6.35 -12.35
C PRO A 88 -26.10 7.82 -12.08
N GLU A 89 -27.31 8.11 -11.67
CA GLU A 89 -27.72 9.48 -11.38
C GLU A 89 -26.96 10.05 -10.20
N LEU A 90 -26.74 9.22 -9.18
CA LEU A 90 -25.94 9.62 -8.02
C LEU A 90 -24.45 9.69 -8.39
N ALA A 91 -24.00 8.78 -9.24
CA ALA A 91 -22.61 8.75 -9.66
C ALA A 91 -22.17 10.06 -10.30
N GLU A 92 -23.05 10.70 -11.06
CA GLU A 92 -22.71 11.97 -11.69
C GLU A 92 -22.49 13.10 -10.70
N LEU A 93 -23.03 12.97 -9.49
CA LEU A 93 -22.90 14.00 -8.46
C LEU A 93 -21.68 13.77 -7.56
N VAL A 94 -21.07 12.61 -7.66
CA VAL A 94 -20.01 12.18 -6.74
C VAL A 94 -18.64 12.60 -7.24
N ILE A 95 -17.84 13.15 -6.35
CA ILE A 95 -16.44 13.41 -6.60
C ILE A 95 -15.59 12.57 -5.63
N ALA A 96 -14.30 12.48 -5.91
CA ALA A 96 -13.38 11.66 -5.12
C ALA A 96 -13.46 11.98 -3.62
N GLY A 97 -13.57 13.28 -3.29
CA GLY A 97 -13.66 13.71 -1.90
C GLY A 97 -14.87 13.17 -1.15
N ASP A 98 -15.92 12.79 -1.87
CA ASP A 98 -17.12 12.26 -1.24
C ASP A 98 -17.02 10.79 -0.87
N ILE A 99 -16.15 10.05 -1.55
CA ILE A 99 -16.06 8.60 -1.39
C ILE A 99 -14.73 8.10 -0.89
N LEU A 100 -13.75 8.96 -0.73
CA LEU A 100 -12.44 8.54 -0.25
C LEU A 100 -12.52 8.08 1.20
N ARG A 101 -11.63 7.18 1.55
CA ARG A 101 -11.45 6.72 2.93
C ARG A 101 -10.18 7.36 3.46
N GLU A 102 -10.28 7.97 4.63
CA GLU A 102 -9.15 8.64 5.25
C GLU A 102 -8.41 7.76 6.25
N ASP A 103 -9.05 6.67 6.68
CA ASP A 103 -8.50 5.76 7.69
C ASP A 103 -7.60 4.68 7.09
N ILE A 104 -6.93 5.00 6.01
CA ILE A 104 -6.00 4.09 5.35
C ILE A 104 -4.65 4.17 6.07
N PRO A 105 -4.10 3.02 6.49
CA PRO A 105 -2.77 3.03 7.09
C PRO A 105 -1.73 3.44 6.07
N ILE A 106 -0.79 4.24 6.52
CA ILE A 106 0.33 4.71 5.70
C ILE A 106 1.62 4.13 6.25
N ILE A 107 2.69 4.24 5.47
CA ILE A 107 4.02 3.88 5.95
C ILE A 107 5.01 4.90 5.40
N HIS A 108 6.11 5.09 6.11
CA HIS A 108 7.14 6.05 5.70
C HIS A 108 8.26 5.37 4.94
N PRO A 109 8.94 6.09 4.03
CA PRO A 109 10.04 5.51 3.26
C PRO A 109 11.18 4.97 4.13
N SER A 110 11.39 5.57 5.28
CA SER A 110 12.46 5.18 6.21
C SER A 110 12.10 3.99 7.09
N ALA A 111 10.85 3.53 7.03
CA ALA A 111 10.41 2.40 7.86
C ALA A 111 11.12 1.11 7.45
N SER A 112 11.28 0.22 8.41
CA SER A 112 11.87 -1.09 8.15
C SER A 112 10.86 -2.02 7.51
N LEU A 113 11.34 -3.12 6.92
CA LEU A 113 10.44 -4.13 6.38
C LEU A 113 9.68 -4.85 7.49
N THR A 114 10.25 -4.95 8.67
CA THR A 114 9.55 -5.51 9.82
C THR A 114 8.34 -4.67 10.18
N GLU A 115 8.51 -3.36 10.18
CA GLU A 115 7.39 -2.45 10.43
C GLU A 115 6.33 -2.57 9.33
N ALA A 116 6.77 -2.73 8.09
CA ALA A 116 5.84 -2.93 6.98
C ALA A 116 5.01 -4.20 7.17
N LEU A 117 5.64 -5.29 7.58
CA LEU A 117 4.92 -6.53 7.87
C LEU A 117 3.88 -6.34 8.96
N ASP A 118 4.23 -5.62 10.01
CA ASP A 118 3.28 -5.33 11.08
C ASP A 118 2.07 -4.56 10.57
N ARG A 119 2.31 -3.58 9.68
CA ARG A 119 1.22 -2.82 9.10
C ARG A 119 0.33 -3.69 8.23
N PHE A 120 0.91 -4.52 7.39
CA PHE A 120 0.13 -5.44 6.56
C PHE A 120 -0.62 -6.48 7.41
N ALA A 121 -0.06 -6.88 8.52
CA ALA A 121 -0.72 -7.84 9.40
C ALA A 121 -2.00 -7.28 10.03
N ARG A 122 -2.07 -5.96 10.18
CA ARG A 122 -3.21 -5.28 10.78
C ARG A 122 -4.19 -4.70 9.77
N HIS A 123 -3.87 -4.83 8.50
CA HIS A 123 -4.63 -4.18 7.45
C HIS A 123 -4.99 -5.18 6.37
N ILE A 124 -6.25 -5.18 5.96
CA ILE A 124 -6.72 -6.05 4.90
C ILE A 124 -6.49 -5.36 3.57
N GLY A 125 -5.29 -5.39 3.08
CA GLY A 125 -4.99 -4.75 1.80
C GLY A 125 -3.71 -5.29 1.23
N GLU A 126 -3.56 -5.12 -0.07
CA GLU A 126 -2.40 -5.60 -0.79
C GLU A 126 -1.31 -4.56 -0.92
N ARG A 127 -1.64 -3.30 -0.65
CA ARG A 127 -0.70 -2.20 -0.80
C ARG A 127 -0.86 -1.18 0.31
N LEU A 128 0.24 -0.49 0.61
CA LEU A 128 0.24 0.64 1.54
C LEU A 128 0.76 1.87 0.82
N PRO A 129 0.10 3.00 0.99
CA PRO A 129 0.66 4.26 0.48
C PRO A 129 1.89 4.64 1.29
N VAL A 130 2.93 5.03 0.59
CA VAL A 130 4.18 5.47 1.20
C VAL A 130 4.19 6.99 1.21
N VAL A 131 4.25 7.55 2.40
CA VAL A 131 4.06 8.98 2.65
C VAL A 131 5.24 9.50 3.44
N THR A 132 5.75 10.68 3.06
CA THR A 132 6.86 11.27 3.79
C THR A 132 6.46 11.63 5.21
N ASP A 133 7.44 11.58 6.11
CA ASP A 133 7.25 11.93 7.52
C ASP A 133 7.72 13.35 7.83
N GLN A 134 8.06 14.12 6.81
CA GLN A 134 8.57 15.48 6.99
C GLN A 134 7.57 16.49 6.46
N GLY A 135 7.10 17.36 7.35
CA GLY A 135 6.20 18.44 6.99
C GLY A 135 4.85 17.94 6.52
N VAL A 136 4.53 18.18 5.26
CA VAL A 136 3.27 17.74 4.67
C VAL A 136 3.39 16.28 4.30
N ASN A 137 2.35 15.50 4.58
CA ASN A 137 2.32 14.08 4.24
C ASN A 137 2.25 13.88 2.73
N ARG A 138 3.39 13.92 2.08
CA ARG A 138 3.47 13.81 0.62
C ARG A 138 3.52 12.35 0.21
N LEU A 139 2.64 11.99 -0.72
CA LEU A 139 2.65 10.63 -1.28
C LEU A 139 3.87 10.48 -2.20
N VAL A 140 4.73 9.51 -1.89
CA VAL A 140 5.95 9.29 -2.66
C VAL A 140 6.03 7.91 -3.29
N GLY A 141 5.13 7.00 -2.94
CA GLY A 141 5.18 5.67 -3.51
C GLY A 141 4.06 4.79 -3.01
N SER A 142 4.12 3.54 -3.41
CA SER A 142 3.19 2.50 -2.98
C SER A 142 3.99 1.24 -2.71
N LEU A 143 3.71 0.60 -1.59
CA LEU A 143 4.40 -0.62 -1.19
C LEU A 143 3.46 -1.80 -1.31
N ALA A 144 3.85 -2.80 -2.11
CA ALA A 144 3.05 -4.00 -2.27
C ALA A 144 3.44 -5.05 -1.22
N LYS A 145 2.43 -5.66 -0.63
CA LYS A 145 2.64 -6.74 0.34
C LYS A 145 3.47 -7.87 -0.24
N THR A 146 3.19 -8.23 -1.51
CA THR A 146 3.92 -9.29 -2.18
C THR A 146 5.39 -8.98 -2.33
N ASP A 147 5.75 -7.72 -2.56
CA ASP A 147 7.16 -7.33 -2.68
C ASP A 147 7.90 -7.52 -1.37
N VAL A 148 7.24 -7.24 -0.25
CA VAL A 148 7.84 -7.46 1.07
C VAL A 148 8.03 -8.95 1.32
N ILE A 149 7.01 -9.75 1.00
CA ILE A 149 7.08 -11.20 1.17
C ILE A 149 8.17 -11.81 0.30
N LEU A 150 8.27 -11.35 -0.95
CA LEU A 150 9.31 -11.83 -1.86
C LEU A 150 10.71 -11.45 -1.39
N ALA A 151 10.85 -10.26 -0.81
CA ALA A 151 12.14 -9.86 -0.24
C ALA A 151 12.54 -10.79 0.90
N LEU A 152 11.57 -11.19 1.73
CA LEU A 152 11.82 -12.15 2.80
C LEU A 152 12.22 -13.51 2.24
N ALA A 153 11.45 -14.02 1.28
CA ALA A 153 11.72 -15.32 0.69
C ALA A 153 12.99 -15.30 -0.15
N GLY A 154 13.30 -14.14 -0.73
CA GLY A 154 14.42 -13.99 -1.65
C GLY A 154 15.73 -13.52 -1.04
N THR A 155 15.80 -13.36 0.28
CA THR A 155 17.03 -12.85 0.90
C THR A 155 18.24 -13.72 0.64
N GLY A 156 18.04 -15.02 0.38
CA GLY A 156 19.13 -15.91 0.00
C GLY A 156 19.31 -16.03 -1.51
N ARG A 157 18.52 -15.32 -2.31
CA ARG A 157 18.50 -15.46 -3.77
C ARG A 157 18.48 -14.11 -4.45
N ARG A 158 19.43 -13.28 -4.16
CA ARG A 158 19.48 -11.95 -4.72
C ARG A 158 19.39 -11.91 -6.24
N GLY A 159 20.15 -12.77 -6.90
CA GLY A 159 20.15 -12.81 -8.35
C GLY A 159 18.79 -13.06 -8.97
N GLY A 160 18.03 -13.95 -8.37
CA GLY A 160 16.67 -14.23 -8.83
C GLY A 160 15.75 -13.05 -8.64
N PHE A 161 15.89 -12.36 -7.54
CA PHE A 161 15.06 -11.19 -7.26
C PHE A 161 15.38 -10.05 -8.22
N GLU A 162 16.64 -9.82 -8.47
CA GLU A 162 17.07 -8.78 -9.40
C GLU A 162 16.57 -9.05 -10.82
N LYS A 163 16.57 -10.31 -11.22
CA LYS A 163 16.05 -10.66 -12.56
C LYS A 163 14.57 -10.43 -12.71
N ALA A 164 13.84 -10.53 -11.62
CA ALA A 164 12.40 -10.28 -11.65
C ALA A 164 12.07 -8.79 -11.77
N ALA A 165 12.99 -7.96 -11.42
CA ALA A 165 12.84 -6.53 -11.60
C ALA A 165 13.18 -6.14 -13.04
#